data_f90918709b7476ced38ac8a88bfe0ad2
#
_entry.id   f90918709b7476ced38ac8a88bfe0ad2
#
_cell.length_a   1.000
_cell.length_b   1.000
_cell.length_c   1.000
_cell.angle_alpha   90.00
_cell.angle_beta   90.00
_cell.angle_gamma   90.00
#
_symmetry.space_group_name_H-M   'P 1'
#
loop_
_entity.id
_entity.type
_entity.pdbx_description
1 polymer ?
#
loop_
_entity_poly.entity_id
_entity_poly.type
_entity_poly.pdbx_seq_one_letter_code
_entity_poly.pdbx_strand_id
1 'polypeptide(L)' 'MKTIAEQLNVKEFPLKINDSNGNEIYYEDFNGYWIKNEYDSNNNEIYYEDSDGKNKTK' A
#
# COMPACT_ATOMS: atom_id res chain seq x y z
N MET A 1 8.29 6.36 -13.36
CA MET A 1 8.15 6.63 -11.92
C MET A 1 8.53 5.39 -11.14
N LYS A 2 9.32 5.54 -10.10
CA LYS A 2 9.73 4.39 -9.29
C LYS A 2 8.67 4.04 -8.27
N THR A 3 8.49 2.75 -8.01
CA THR A 3 7.62 2.29 -6.93
C THR A 3 8.27 2.63 -5.57
N ILE A 4 7.50 2.50 -4.50
CA ILE A 4 8.04 2.73 -3.16
C ILE A 4 9.18 1.75 -2.86
N ALA A 5 9.04 0.48 -3.26
CA ALA A 5 10.10 -0.50 -3.08
C ALA A 5 11.37 -0.09 -3.81
N GLU A 6 11.26 0.40 -5.04
CA GLU A 6 12.41 0.85 -5.80
C GLU A 6 13.06 2.07 -5.15
N GLN A 7 12.27 3.00 -4.64
CA GLN A 7 12.78 4.20 -3.98
C GLN A 7 13.54 3.88 -2.70
N LEU A 8 13.10 2.86 -1.97
CA LEU A 8 13.72 2.42 -0.73
C LEU A 8 14.80 1.36 -0.95
N ASN A 9 15.01 0.98 -2.22
CA ASN A 9 15.97 -0.05 -2.59
C ASN A 9 15.69 -1.38 -1.88
N VAL A 10 14.42 -1.71 -1.74
CA VAL A 10 13.98 -2.96 -1.11
C VAL A 10 14.19 -4.11 -2.07
N LYS A 11 14.77 -5.20 -1.60
CA LYS A 11 15.02 -6.40 -2.40
C LYS A 11 14.25 -7.62 -1.92
N GLU A 12 13.61 -7.52 -0.78
CA GLU A 12 12.80 -8.61 -0.23
C GLU A 12 11.33 -8.28 -0.36
N PHE A 13 10.55 -9.21 -0.85
CA PHE A 13 9.12 -9.06 -1.08
C PHE A 13 8.36 -10.17 -0.39
N PRO A 14 7.08 -9.94 -0.06
CA PRO A 14 6.36 -8.70 -0.28
C PRO A 14 6.80 -7.58 0.67
N LEU A 15 6.73 -6.35 0.20
CA LEU A 15 6.93 -5.17 1.03
C LEU A 15 5.60 -4.77 1.64
N LYS A 16 5.55 -4.64 2.97
CA LYS A 16 4.35 -4.24 3.68
C LYS A 16 4.66 -3.10 4.62
N ILE A 17 3.84 -2.06 4.56
CA ILE A 17 3.98 -0.90 5.44
C ILE A 17 2.67 -0.75 6.20
N ASN A 18 2.77 -0.66 7.53
CA ASN A 18 1.62 -0.50 8.40
C ASN A 18 1.67 0.86 9.09
N ASP A 19 0.49 1.39 9.42
CA ASP A 19 0.43 2.61 10.21
C ASP A 19 0.65 2.29 11.70
N SER A 20 0.56 3.32 12.55
CA SER A 20 0.79 3.15 13.99
C SER A 20 -0.28 2.29 14.67
N ASN A 21 -1.42 2.08 14.03
CA ASN A 21 -2.51 1.26 14.55
C ASN A 21 -2.47 -0.18 14.03
N GLY A 22 -1.44 -0.51 13.23
CA GLY A 22 -1.30 -1.83 12.66
C GLY A 22 -2.08 -2.08 11.38
N ASN A 23 -2.68 -1.05 10.80
CA ASN A 23 -3.40 -1.19 9.53
C ASN A 23 -2.41 -1.14 8.36
N GLU A 24 -2.52 -2.09 7.45
CA GLU A 24 -1.66 -2.11 6.27
C GLU A 24 -2.04 -0.96 5.34
N ILE A 25 -1.10 -0.05 5.09
CA ILE A 25 -1.32 1.12 4.24
C ILE A 25 -0.66 0.99 2.88
N TYR A 26 0.28 0.07 2.72
CA TYR A 26 0.93 -0.17 1.44
C TYR A 26 1.42 -1.61 1.37
N TYR A 27 1.26 -2.21 0.19
CA TYR A 27 1.73 -3.56 -0.11
C TYR A 27 2.31 -3.56 -1.52
N GLU A 28 3.44 -4.23 -1.70
CA GLU A 28 4.02 -4.40 -3.04
C GLU A 28 4.68 -5.77 -3.11
N ASP A 29 4.42 -6.54 -4.18
CA ASP A 29 5.06 -7.84 -4.36
C ASP A 29 6.11 -7.78 -5.47
N PHE A 30 6.81 -8.90 -5.67
CA PHE A 30 7.90 -8.97 -6.63
C PHE A 30 7.42 -8.92 -8.09
N ASN A 31 6.13 -9.06 -8.33
CA ASN A 31 5.54 -8.95 -9.66
C ASN A 31 5.21 -7.51 -10.04
N GLY A 32 5.44 -6.56 -9.15
CA GLY A 32 5.11 -5.17 -9.36
C GLY A 32 3.67 -4.81 -9.00
N TYR A 33 2.89 -5.75 -8.49
CA TYR A 33 1.55 -5.46 -8.01
C TYR A 33 1.64 -4.73 -6.68
N TRP A 34 0.87 -3.64 -6.55
CA TRP A 34 0.85 -2.88 -5.30
C TRP A 34 -0.56 -2.48 -4.93
N ILE A 35 -0.76 -2.28 -3.64
CA ILE A 35 -2.03 -1.82 -3.07
C ILE A 35 -1.71 -0.69 -2.09
N LYS A 36 -2.50 0.39 -2.17
CA LYS A 36 -2.39 1.53 -1.26
C LYS A 36 -3.73 1.74 -0.57
N ASN A 37 -3.69 1.83 0.75
CA ASN A 37 -4.88 2.03 1.58
C ASN A 37 -4.69 3.21 2.51
N GLU A 38 -5.80 3.87 2.85
CA GLU A 38 -5.82 4.90 3.89
C GLU A 38 -6.96 4.60 4.85
N TYR A 39 -6.73 4.86 6.12
CA TYR A 39 -7.67 4.58 7.19
C TYR A 39 -7.91 5.84 8.03
N ASP A 40 -9.13 5.98 8.58
CA ASP A 40 -9.45 7.09 9.46
C ASP A 40 -9.05 6.77 10.91
N SER A 41 -9.35 7.69 11.85
CA SER A 41 -8.98 7.51 13.24
C SER A 41 -9.72 6.37 13.92
N ASN A 42 -10.78 5.87 13.31
CA ASN A 42 -11.57 4.72 13.82
C ASN A 42 -11.18 3.42 13.15
N ASN A 43 -10.08 3.40 12.38
CA ASN A 43 -9.58 2.24 11.66
C ASN A 43 -10.52 1.76 10.54
N ASN A 44 -11.33 2.68 9.99
CA ASN A 44 -12.17 2.39 8.83
C ASN A 44 -11.41 2.77 7.56
N GLU A 45 -11.42 1.88 6.57
CA GLU A 45 -10.81 2.16 5.29
C GLU A 45 -11.57 3.28 4.58
N ILE A 46 -10.85 4.35 4.23
CA ILE A 46 -11.42 5.51 3.55
C ILE A 46 -10.93 5.66 2.11
N TYR A 47 -9.88 4.95 1.74
CA TYR A 47 -9.32 5.00 0.39
C TYR A 47 -8.64 3.70 0.05
N TYR A 48 -8.78 3.27 -1.19
CA TYR A 48 -8.11 2.09 -1.73
C TYR A 48 -7.70 2.36 -3.18
N GLU A 49 -6.48 1.97 -3.52
CA GLU A 49 -5.98 2.06 -4.90
C GLU A 49 -5.02 0.89 -5.14
N ASP A 50 -5.06 0.29 -6.32
CA ASP A 50 -4.11 -0.76 -6.66
C ASP A 50 -3.50 -0.54 -8.05
N SER A 51 -2.52 -1.38 -8.39
CA SER A 51 -1.79 -1.27 -9.65
C SER A 51 -2.64 -1.64 -10.87
N ASP A 52 -3.79 -2.26 -10.67
CA ASP A 52 -4.72 -2.58 -11.75
C ASP A 52 -5.61 -1.40 -12.13
N GLY A 53 -5.45 -0.28 -11.45
CA GLY A 53 -6.21 0.93 -11.73
C GLY A 53 -7.52 1.05 -10.97
N LYS A 54 -7.78 0.15 -10.03
CA LYS A 54 -8.97 0.22 -9.19
C LYS A 54 -8.74 1.21 -8.06
N ASN A 55 -9.74 2.02 -7.77
CA ASN A 55 -9.69 2.90 -6.61
C ASN A 55 -11.08 3.08 -6.04
N LYS A 56 -11.13 3.31 -4.73
CA LYS A 56 -12.36 3.57 -3.99
C LYS A 56 -12.10 4.61 -2.93
N THR A 57 -12.98 5.60 -2.87
CA THR A 57 -12.97 6.62 -1.83
C THR A 57 -14.29 6.51 -1.08
N LYS A 58 -14.20 6.44 0.22
CA LYS A 58 -15.41 6.34 1.05
C LYS A 58 -15.66 7.62 1.80
#